data_d859936f33330468bb177ad12da21f76
#
_entry.id   d859936f33330468bb177ad12da21f76
#
_cell.length_a   1.000
_cell.length_b   1.000
_cell.length_c   1.000
_cell.angle_alpha   90.00
_cell.angle_beta   90.00
_cell.angle_gamma   90.00
#
_symmetry.space_group_name_H-M   'P 1'
#
loop_
_entity.id
_entity.type
_entity.pdbx_description
1 polymer ?
#
loop_
_entity_poly.entity_id
_entity_poly.type
_entity_poly.pdbx_seq_one_letter_code
_entity_poly.pdbx_strand_id
1 'polypeptide(L)'
;MEININCDLGEKSKFHSIENDPELLNIVNSANIACGYHAGDVDTMNMVIKISKSNGVSIGAHPSFNDPENFGRKKINLSASEITKLIVDQYEILQKIAEKHKENVTHIKPHGALNNMACEDIELANTIAKAINSVDKNIIFLVPTGSKMEIAAKKLNMKIACEIFADRNYEDDGNLVSRAKDHALITDPEIAKKHVLSMVKNQALNCFSGKLIPCEIDSVCIHGDNQSSLATAQSIKENLLSNGLILKPLNKMKKFS
;
A
#
# COMPACT_ATOMS: atom_id res chain seq x y z
N MET A 1 1.62 -18.89 9.26
CA MET A 1 1.50 -18.14 8.00
C MET A 1 2.23 -16.81 8.19
N GLU A 2 3.01 -16.36 7.17
CA GLU A 2 3.61 -15.03 7.15
C GLU A 2 2.60 -14.02 6.61
N ILE A 3 2.60 -12.82 7.17
CA ILE A 3 1.78 -11.68 6.75
C ILE A 3 2.55 -10.37 6.93
N ASN A 4 2.27 -9.39 6.12
CA ASN A 4 2.86 -8.06 6.19
C ASN A 4 1.84 -7.04 6.70
N ILE A 5 2.29 -6.02 7.41
CA ILE A 5 1.52 -4.80 7.68
C ILE A 5 2.22 -3.65 6.98
N ASN A 6 1.53 -2.93 6.13
CA ASN A 6 2.04 -1.76 5.43
C ASN A 6 1.25 -0.50 5.79
N CYS A 7 1.89 0.66 5.61
CA CYS A 7 1.26 1.96 5.76
C CYS A 7 1.80 2.94 4.72
N ASP A 8 0.94 3.85 4.26
CA ASP A 8 1.32 4.97 3.41
C ASP A 8 1.89 6.07 4.32
N LEU A 9 3.12 6.52 4.06
CA LEU A 9 3.92 7.38 4.94
C LEU A 9 4.67 8.46 4.15
N GLY A 10 5.13 9.48 4.86
CA GLY A 10 5.81 10.60 4.22
C GLY A 10 4.89 11.51 3.42
N GLU A 11 3.60 11.43 3.64
CA GLU A 11 2.57 12.15 2.89
C GLU A 11 2.34 13.60 3.40
N LYS A 12 3.42 14.27 3.84
CA LYS A 12 3.38 15.65 4.30
C LYS A 12 2.74 16.57 3.27
N SER A 13 1.63 17.17 3.62
CA SER A 13 0.84 18.05 2.74
C SER A 13 -0.06 18.98 3.56
N LYS A 14 -0.82 19.85 2.88
CA LYS A 14 -1.88 20.64 3.54
C LYS A 14 -3.06 19.81 4.05
N PHE A 15 -3.15 18.54 3.65
CA PHE A 15 -4.24 17.64 4.02
C PHE A 15 -3.83 16.59 5.05
N HIS A 16 -2.52 16.36 5.23
CA HIS A 16 -2.02 15.26 6.03
C HIS A 16 -0.78 15.66 6.83
N SER A 17 -0.79 15.37 8.14
CA SER A 17 0.36 15.51 9.03
C SER A 17 1.15 14.21 9.07
N ILE A 18 2.47 14.32 9.20
CA ILE A 18 3.40 13.18 9.35
C ILE A 18 3.85 12.97 10.79
N GLU A 19 3.18 13.60 11.77
CA GLU A 19 3.57 13.51 13.19
C GLU A 19 3.51 12.08 13.73
N ASN A 20 2.60 11.26 13.20
CA ASN A 20 2.43 9.86 13.58
C ASN A 20 3.40 8.89 12.85
N ASP A 21 4.07 9.33 11.79
CA ASP A 21 4.92 8.46 10.97
C ASP A 21 6.00 7.73 11.77
N PRO A 22 6.74 8.38 12.71
CA PRO A 22 7.74 7.70 13.51
C PRO A 22 7.16 6.58 14.38
N GLU A 23 5.96 6.77 14.93
CA GLU A 23 5.28 5.77 15.76
C GLU A 23 4.71 4.62 14.91
N LEU A 24 4.14 4.94 13.75
CA LEU A 24 3.68 3.94 12.78
C LEU A 24 4.83 3.04 12.30
N LEU A 25 6.02 3.60 12.08
CA LEU A 25 7.21 2.86 11.69
C LEU A 25 7.72 1.87 12.77
N ASN A 26 7.27 2.00 14.03
CA ASN A 26 7.49 0.97 15.06
C ASN A 26 6.47 -0.18 15.00
N ILE A 27 5.36 0.05 14.31
CA ILE A 27 4.25 -0.91 14.23
C ILE A 27 4.31 -1.73 12.95
N VAL A 28 4.51 -1.06 11.80
CA VAL A 28 4.43 -1.68 10.47
C VAL A 28 5.71 -2.43 10.08
N ASN A 29 5.60 -3.22 9.02
CA ASN A 29 6.72 -3.96 8.45
C ASN A 29 7.17 -3.41 7.10
N SER A 30 6.32 -2.63 6.43
CA SER A 30 6.60 -1.99 5.15
C SER A 30 6.04 -0.57 5.10
N ALA A 31 6.81 0.35 4.55
CA ALA A 31 6.46 1.75 4.36
C ALA A 31 6.29 2.06 2.87
N ASN A 32 5.13 2.57 2.45
CA ASN A 32 4.93 3.10 1.11
C ASN A 32 5.18 4.61 1.17
N ILE A 33 6.30 5.07 0.65
CA ILE A 33 6.78 6.44 0.86
C ILE A 33 6.36 7.34 -0.30
N ALA A 34 5.66 8.43 0.01
CA ALA A 34 5.29 9.47 -0.96
C ALA A 34 6.53 10.04 -1.66
N CYS A 35 6.46 10.18 -2.98
CA CYS A 35 7.59 10.53 -3.83
C CYS A 35 7.58 11.98 -4.33
N GLY A 36 6.88 12.89 -3.63
CA GLY A 36 6.88 14.32 -3.91
C GLY A 36 5.84 14.81 -4.94
N TYR A 37 5.08 13.92 -5.59
CA TYR A 37 4.11 14.31 -6.62
C TYR A 37 2.74 14.65 -6.04
N HIS A 38 2.23 13.88 -5.11
CA HIS A 38 0.98 14.19 -4.41
C HIS A 38 1.22 14.76 -3.02
N ALA A 39 2.33 14.37 -2.40
CA ALA A 39 2.72 14.75 -1.06
C ALA A 39 4.21 14.45 -0.83
N GLY A 40 4.73 14.93 0.31
CA GLY A 40 6.10 14.70 0.74
C GLY A 40 7.11 15.60 0.02
N ASP A 41 8.31 15.56 0.53
CA ASP A 41 9.50 16.25 0.02
C ASP A 41 10.76 15.42 0.30
N VAL A 42 11.90 15.89 -0.19
CA VAL A 42 13.18 15.19 -0.02
C VAL A 42 13.54 14.99 1.46
N ASP A 43 13.26 15.95 2.31
CA ASP A 43 13.59 15.87 3.75
C ASP A 43 12.69 14.84 4.44
N THR A 44 11.41 14.81 4.07
CA THR A 44 10.44 13.83 4.56
C THR A 44 10.83 12.41 4.13
N MET A 45 11.19 12.21 2.85
CA MET A 45 11.66 10.91 2.36
C MET A 45 12.92 10.45 3.12
N ASN A 46 13.91 11.34 3.32
CA ASN A 46 15.11 11.02 4.11
C ASN A 46 14.77 10.61 5.54
N MET A 47 13.86 11.33 6.21
CA MET A 47 13.42 11.03 7.57
C MET A 47 12.78 9.64 7.65
N VAL A 48 11.79 9.36 6.79
CA VAL A 48 11.08 8.08 6.79
C VAL A 48 12.01 6.92 6.48
N ILE A 49 12.90 7.04 5.49
CA ILE A 49 13.91 6.02 5.14
C ILE A 49 14.84 5.73 6.33
N LYS A 50 15.34 6.77 6.99
CA LYS A 50 16.23 6.63 8.15
C LYS A 50 15.57 5.85 9.30
N ILE A 51 14.32 6.16 9.62
CA ILE A 51 13.57 5.46 10.67
C ILE A 51 13.23 4.04 10.23
N SER A 52 12.78 3.85 8.97
CA SER A 52 12.50 2.52 8.40
C SER A 52 13.71 1.60 8.53
N LYS A 53 14.90 2.09 8.16
CA LYS A 53 16.15 1.34 8.30
C LYS A 53 16.41 0.92 9.74
N SER A 54 16.28 1.84 10.69
CA SER A 54 16.53 1.56 12.12
C SER A 54 15.57 0.50 12.68
N ASN A 55 14.35 0.44 12.16
CA ASN A 55 13.30 -0.47 12.61
C ASN A 55 13.20 -1.75 11.76
N GLY A 56 14.03 -1.89 10.72
CA GLY A 56 13.98 -3.05 9.83
C GLY A 56 12.71 -3.11 8.96
N VAL A 57 12.08 -1.96 8.71
CA VAL A 57 10.91 -1.79 7.85
C VAL A 57 11.34 -1.73 6.39
N SER A 58 10.69 -2.46 5.50
CA SER A 58 10.99 -2.40 4.07
C SER A 58 10.47 -1.11 3.44
N ILE A 59 11.24 -0.57 2.49
CA ILE A 59 11.01 0.71 1.84
C ILE A 59 10.36 0.46 0.48
N GLY A 60 9.23 1.12 0.21
CA GLY A 60 8.53 1.10 -1.06
C GLY A 60 8.21 2.49 -1.59
N ALA A 61 8.12 2.62 -2.91
CA ALA A 61 7.67 3.83 -3.56
C ALA A 61 6.15 3.89 -3.65
N HIS A 62 5.59 5.09 -3.39
CA HIS A 62 4.15 5.35 -3.43
C HIS A 62 3.81 6.40 -4.51
N PRO A 63 3.98 6.03 -5.82
CA PRO A 63 3.79 6.95 -6.92
C PRO A 63 2.34 7.33 -7.16
N SER A 64 2.11 8.58 -7.52
CA SER A 64 0.80 9.17 -7.77
C SER A 64 0.81 10.07 -8.98
N PHE A 65 -0.35 10.51 -9.42
CA PHE A 65 -0.44 11.68 -10.29
C PHE A 65 0.22 12.89 -9.66
N ASN A 66 0.79 13.77 -10.49
CA ASN A 66 1.34 15.04 -10.03
C ASN A 66 0.19 16.02 -9.75
N ASP A 67 -0.42 15.88 -8.57
CA ASP A 67 -1.62 16.59 -8.15
C ASP A 67 -1.60 16.89 -6.64
N PRO A 68 -0.65 17.71 -6.16
CA PRO A 68 -0.54 18.05 -4.74
C PRO A 68 -1.77 18.82 -4.23
N GLU A 69 -2.48 19.54 -5.11
CA GLU A 69 -3.65 20.31 -4.75
C GLU A 69 -4.85 19.45 -4.34
N ASN A 70 -4.96 18.22 -4.83
CA ASN A 70 -6.00 17.27 -4.47
C ASN A 70 -5.44 15.99 -3.85
N PHE A 71 -4.21 16.01 -3.37
CA PHE A 71 -3.56 14.86 -2.73
C PHE A 71 -3.55 13.62 -3.64
N GLY A 72 -3.34 13.79 -4.96
CA GLY A 72 -3.34 12.69 -5.92
C GLY A 72 -4.69 11.98 -6.08
N ARG A 73 -5.79 12.56 -5.58
CA ARG A 73 -7.13 11.92 -5.59
C ARG A 73 -8.01 12.32 -6.78
N LYS A 74 -7.56 13.27 -7.58
CA LYS A 74 -8.25 13.65 -8.82
C LYS A 74 -7.90 12.67 -9.94
N LYS A 75 -8.93 12.18 -10.66
CA LYS A 75 -8.72 11.36 -11.86
C LYS A 75 -8.10 12.22 -12.96
N ILE A 76 -6.97 11.77 -13.50
CA ILE A 76 -6.23 12.43 -14.58
C ILE A 76 -6.01 11.41 -15.68
N ASN A 77 -6.40 11.74 -16.90
CA ASN A 77 -6.17 10.90 -18.07
C ASN A 77 -4.81 11.26 -18.68
N LEU A 78 -3.90 10.31 -18.67
CA LEU A 78 -2.57 10.41 -19.24
C LEU A 78 -2.36 9.28 -20.27
N SER A 79 -1.51 9.53 -21.24
CA SER A 79 -1.07 8.51 -22.19
C SER A 79 -0.22 7.42 -21.50
N ALA A 80 -0.09 6.26 -22.13
CA ALA A 80 0.73 5.17 -21.60
C ALA A 80 2.20 5.59 -21.38
N SER A 81 2.74 6.46 -22.24
CA SER A 81 4.10 7.00 -22.09
C SER A 81 4.25 7.92 -20.89
N GLU A 82 3.24 8.78 -20.65
CA GLU A 82 3.22 9.68 -19.49
C GLU A 82 3.06 8.90 -18.18
N ILE A 83 2.20 7.88 -18.14
CA ILE A 83 2.07 6.98 -16.98
C ILE A 83 3.39 6.25 -16.70
N THR A 84 4.04 5.72 -17.75
CA THR A 84 5.33 5.05 -17.60
C THR A 84 6.37 5.99 -17.01
N LYS A 85 6.50 7.19 -17.58
CA LYS A 85 7.42 8.21 -17.09
C LYS A 85 7.12 8.59 -15.63
N LEU A 86 5.85 8.78 -15.29
CA LEU A 86 5.39 9.14 -13.96
C LEU A 86 5.80 8.10 -12.92
N ILE A 87 5.66 6.81 -13.23
CA ILE A 87 6.06 5.72 -12.32
C ILE A 87 7.58 5.66 -12.18
N VAL A 88 8.30 5.70 -13.30
CA VAL A 88 9.77 5.60 -13.32
C VAL A 88 10.42 6.78 -12.58
N ASP A 89 10.01 8.01 -12.89
CA ASP A 89 10.57 9.21 -12.26
C ASP A 89 10.43 9.15 -10.72
N GLN A 90 9.26 8.79 -10.22
CA GLN A 90 9.00 8.74 -8.78
C GLN A 90 9.76 7.60 -8.09
N TYR A 91 9.86 6.43 -8.73
CA TYR A 91 10.71 5.35 -8.25
C TYR A 91 12.18 5.80 -8.17
N GLU A 92 12.72 6.41 -9.23
CA GLU A 92 14.11 6.87 -9.26
C GLU A 92 14.41 7.94 -8.21
N ILE A 93 13.47 8.86 -7.95
CA ILE A 93 13.61 9.87 -6.90
C ILE A 93 13.83 9.18 -5.56
N LEU A 94 12.96 8.24 -5.18
CA LEU A 94 13.05 7.56 -3.89
C LEU A 94 14.27 6.63 -3.83
N GLN A 95 14.57 5.89 -4.91
CA GLN A 95 15.73 4.99 -4.99
C GLN A 95 17.03 5.73 -4.77
N LYS A 96 17.24 6.90 -5.42
CA LYS A 96 18.42 7.74 -5.24
C LYS A 96 18.58 8.24 -3.78
N ILE A 97 17.47 8.46 -3.08
CA ILE A 97 17.52 8.84 -1.67
C ILE A 97 17.81 7.61 -0.81
N ALA A 98 17.19 6.47 -1.07
CA ALA A 98 17.43 5.23 -0.34
C ALA A 98 18.90 4.78 -0.42
N GLU A 99 19.52 4.89 -1.59
CA GLU A 99 20.94 4.56 -1.80
C GLU A 99 21.90 5.38 -0.91
N LYS A 100 21.60 6.65 -0.64
CA LYS A 100 22.39 7.48 0.29
C LYS A 100 22.38 6.90 1.71
N HIS A 101 21.30 6.20 2.06
CA HIS A 101 21.14 5.49 3.32
C HIS A 101 21.60 4.03 3.28
N LYS A 102 22.18 3.56 2.14
CA LYS A 102 22.56 2.15 1.89
C LYS A 102 21.35 1.21 1.99
N GLU A 103 20.23 1.66 1.49
CA GLU A 103 18.98 0.93 1.37
C GLU A 103 18.51 0.91 -0.09
N ASN A 104 17.51 0.06 -0.39
CA ASN A 104 16.90 -0.03 -1.71
C ASN A 104 15.37 0.02 -1.59
N VAL A 105 14.73 0.55 -2.62
CA VAL A 105 13.28 0.42 -2.78
C VAL A 105 12.96 -1.03 -3.14
N THR A 106 12.14 -1.70 -2.35
CA THR A 106 11.85 -3.13 -2.46
C THR A 106 10.49 -3.44 -3.07
N HIS A 107 9.58 -2.46 -3.03
CA HIS A 107 8.22 -2.62 -3.56
C HIS A 107 7.68 -1.28 -4.08
N ILE A 108 6.63 -1.36 -4.88
CA ILE A 108 5.91 -0.19 -5.40
C ILE A 108 4.42 -0.41 -5.19
N LYS A 109 3.75 0.62 -4.68
CA LYS A 109 2.30 0.69 -4.48
C LYS A 109 1.78 2.02 -5.03
N PRO A 110 0.96 2.04 -6.10
CA PRO A 110 0.36 3.28 -6.58
C PRO A 110 -0.57 3.93 -5.55
N HIS A 111 -0.61 5.26 -5.54
CA HIS A 111 -1.45 6.04 -4.64
C HIS A 111 -2.74 6.54 -5.30
N GLY A 112 -3.76 6.72 -4.48
CA GLY A 112 -4.93 7.56 -4.74
C GLY A 112 -5.70 7.23 -6.02
N ALA A 113 -5.96 8.23 -6.85
CA ALA A 113 -6.74 8.04 -8.08
C ALA A 113 -6.03 7.14 -9.09
N LEU A 114 -4.70 7.16 -9.14
CA LEU A 114 -3.92 6.27 -10.01
C LEU A 114 -4.16 4.81 -9.64
N ASN A 115 -4.10 4.47 -8.35
CA ASN A 115 -4.40 3.14 -7.84
C ASN A 115 -5.85 2.73 -8.14
N ASN A 116 -6.82 3.60 -7.80
CA ASN A 116 -8.23 3.26 -7.93
C ASN A 116 -8.65 3.06 -9.40
N MET A 117 -8.16 3.90 -10.32
CA MET A 117 -8.40 3.73 -11.75
C MET A 117 -7.79 2.43 -12.26
N ALA A 118 -6.56 2.11 -11.85
CA ALA A 118 -5.89 0.89 -12.28
C ALA A 118 -6.48 -0.40 -11.68
N CYS A 119 -7.19 -0.33 -10.55
CA CYS A 119 -7.94 -1.47 -10.02
C CYS A 119 -9.08 -1.90 -10.96
N GLU A 120 -9.66 -0.98 -11.73
CA GLU A 120 -10.83 -1.19 -12.58
C GLU A 120 -10.49 -1.26 -14.07
N ASP A 121 -9.40 -0.60 -14.51
CA ASP A 121 -8.98 -0.50 -15.90
C ASP A 121 -7.76 -1.38 -16.19
N ILE A 122 -7.96 -2.43 -17.00
CA ILE A 122 -6.91 -3.41 -17.33
C ILE A 122 -5.80 -2.80 -18.21
N GLU A 123 -6.10 -1.82 -19.07
CA GLU A 123 -5.09 -1.22 -19.94
C GLU A 123 -4.17 -0.29 -19.13
N LEU A 124 -4.74 0.49 -18.21
CA LEU A 124 -3.96 1.27 -17.27
C LEU A 124 -3.14 0.35 -16.34
N ALA A 125 -3.73 -0.71 -15.83
CA ALA A 125 -3.04 -1.72 -15.00
C ALA A 125 -1.86 -2.36 -15.75
N ASN A 126 -2.05 -2.75 -17.01
CA ASN A 126 -0.98 -3.29 -17.87
C ASN A 126 0.14 -2.27 -18.06
N THR A 127 -0.19 -1.00 -18.24
CA THR A 127 0.80 0.08 -18.42
C THR A 127 1.62 0.27 -17.16
N ILE A 128 0.97 0.35 -16.01
CA ILE A 128 1.63 0.48 -14.69
C ILE A 128 2.51 -0.74 -14.41
N ALA A 129 1.99 -1.96 -14.61
CA ALA A 129 2.75 -3.18 -14.37
C ALA A 129 4.00 -3.26 -15.25
N LYS A 130 3.91 -2.88 -16.53
CA LYS A 130 5.07 -2.80 -17.44
C LYS A 130 6.09 -1.75 -16.97
N ALA A 131 5.63 -0.57 -16.55
CA ALA A 131 6.50 0.48 -16.04
C ALA A 131 7.26 0.00 -14.79
N ILE A 132 6.56 -0.60 -13.83
CA ILE A 132 7.17 -1.15 -12.60
C ILE A 132 8.17 -2.27 -12.94
N ASN A 133 7.81 -3.20 -13.83
CA ASN A 133 8.71 -4.29 -14.24
C ASN A 133 9.95 -3.80 -15.00
N SER A 134 9.91 -2.59 -15.56
CA SER A 134 11.06 -2.02 -16.30
C SER A 134 12.12 -1.40 -15.38
N VAL A 135 11.75 -0.96 -14.17
CA VAL A 135 12.71 -0.35 -13.23
C VAL A 135 13.52 -1.40 -12.47
N ASP A 136 12.88 -2.50 -12.07
CA ASP A 136 13.54 -3.66 -11.48
C ASP A 136 12.64 -4.89 -11.64
N LYS A 137 13.17 -5.97 -12.24
CA LYS A 137 12.44 -7.24 -12.39
C LYS A 137 12.18 -7.98 -11.08
N ASN A 138 12.90 -7.63 -10.03
CA ASN A 138 12.75 -8.21 -8.70
C ASN A 138 11.85 -7.38 -7.77
N ILE A 139 11.41 -6.20 -8.22
CA ILE A 139 10.54 -5.33 -7.44
C ILE A 139 9.22 -6.04 -7.11
N ILE A 140 8.75 -5.89 -5.89
CA ILE A 140 7.45 -6.43 -5.48
C ILE A 140 6.38 -5.40 -5.85
N PHE A 141 5.38 -5.80 -6.62
CA PHE A 141 4.22 -4.98 -6.88
C PHE A 141 3.17 -5.24 -5.80
N LEU A 142 2.96 -4.26 -4.93
CA LEU A 142 1.95 -4.31 -3.88
C LEU A 142 0.63 -3.79 -4.44
N VAL A 143 -0.36 -4.66 -4.53
CA VAL A 143 -1.63 -4.39 -5.22
C VAL A 143 -2.84 -4.78 -4.37
N PRO A 144 -3.96 -4.08 -4.47
CA PRO A 144 -5.22 -4.54 -3.89
C PRO A 144 -5.61 -5.92 -4.46
N THR A 145 -5.92 -6.85 -3.57
CA THR A 145 -6.32 -8.21 -3.97
C THR A 145 -7.56 -8.20 -4.87
N GLY A 146 -7.60 -9.05 -5.88
CA GLY A 146 -8.70 -9.14 -6.86
C GLY A 146 -8.72 -8.04 -7.92
N SER A 147 -7.79 -7.08 -7.88
CA SER A 147 -7.76 -5.94 -8.81
C SER A 147 -7.26 -6.30 -10.22
N LYS A 148 -7.52 -5.40 -11.18
CA LYS A 148 -6.92 -5.52 -12.52
C LYS A 148 -5.40 -5.41 -12.50
N MET A 149 -4.82 -4.73 -11.50
CA MET A 149 -3.37 -4.67 -11.31
C MET A 149 -2.79 -6.04 -10.95
N GLU A 150 -3.46 -6.82 -10.10
CA GLU A 150 -3.05 -8.20 -9.81
C GLU A 150 -3.04 -9.07 -11.08
N ILE A 151 -4.11 -8.95 -11.90
CA ILE A 151 -4.21 -9.68 -13.18
C ILE A 151 -3.07 -9.28 -14.14
N ALA A 152 -2.81 -7.98 -14.29
CA ALA A 152 -1.75 -7.45 -15.15
C ALA A 152 -0.35 -7.91 -14.70
N ALA A 153 -0.09 -7.89 -13.40
CA ALA A 153 1.18 -8.29 -12.83
C ALA A 153 1.42 -9.81 -12.95
N LYS A 154 0.39 -10.64 -12.70
CA LYS A 154 0.44 -12.10 -12.94
C LYS A 154 0.79 -12.43 -14.37
N LYS A 155 0.23 -11.71 -15.35
CA LYS A 155 0.52 -11.90 -16.78
C LYS A 155 1.99 -11.62 -17.14
N LEU A 156 2.67 -10.77 -16.37
CA LEU A 156 4.08 -10.46 -16.54
C LEU A 156 5.01 -11.30 -15.65
N ASN A 157 4.47 -12.26 -14.90
CA ASN A 157 5.21 -13.08 -13.92
C ASN A 157 5.98 -12.23 -12.88
N MET A 158 5.41 -11.11 -12.45
CA MET A 158 6.01 -10.24 -11.44
C MET A 158 5.89 -10.86 -10.04
N LYS A 159 6.76 -10.42 -9.12
CA LYS A 159 6.55 -10.63 -7.68
C LYS A 159 5.39 -9.76 -7.22
N ILE A 160 4.31 -10.38 -6.71
CA ILE A 160 3.07 -9.69 -6.35
C ILE A 160 2.77 -9.92 -4.88
N ALA A 161 2.57 -8.84 -4.14
CA ALA A 161 1.97 -8.87 -2.81
C ALA A 161 0.51 -8.38 -2.90
N CYS A 162 -0.42 -9.22 -2.51
CA CYS A 162 -1.85 -8.91 -2.51
C CYS A 162 -2.23 -8.28 -1.18
N GLU A 163 -2.77 -7.04 -1.19
CA GLU A 163 -3.15 -6.34 0.03
C GLU A 163 -4.65 -6.25 0.23
N ILE A 164 -5.03 -6.20 1.51
CA ILE A 164 -6.34 -5.78 1.99
C ILE A 164 -6.21 -4.51 2.83
N PHE A 165 -7.32 -3.78 2.99
CA PHE A 165 -7.39 -2.55 3.78
C PHE A 165 -8.09 -2.82 5.11
N ALA A 166 -7.46 -2.44 6.21
CA ALA A 166 -7.96 -2.70 7.55
C ALA A 166 -9.24 -1.91 7.89
N ASP A 167 -9.38 -0.73 7.30
CA ASP A 167 -10.42 0.26 7.59
C ASP A 167 -11.50 0.36 6.51
N ARG A 168 -11.53 -0.59 5.55
CA ARG A 168 -12.42 -0.52 4.39
C ARG A 168 -13.34 -1.73 4.28
N ASN A 169 -14.59 -1.47 3.90
CA ASN A 169 -15.53 -2.51 3.46
C ASN A 169 -15.42 -2.78 1.95
N TYR A 170 -15.84 -3.98 1.55
CA TYR A 170 -15.81 -4.48 0.18
C TYR A 170 -17.21 -4.74 -0.35
N GLU A 171 -17.43 -4.44 -1.62
CA GLU A 171 -18.63 -4.81 -2.39
C GLU A 171 -18.55 -6.27 -2.82
N ASP A 172 -19.65 -6.83 -3.31
CA ASP A 172 -19.76 -8.24 -3.73
C ASP A 172 -18.97 -8.61 -4.99
N ASP A 173 -18.41 -7.63 -5.66
CA ASP A 173 -17.48 -7.79 -6.79
C ASP A 173 -15.99 -7.71 -6.37
N GLY A 174 -15.71 -7.49 -5.06
CA GLY A 174 -14.37 -7.36 -4.51
C GLY A 174 -13.80 -5.95 -4.53
N ASN A 175 -14.50 -4.98 -5.09
CA ASN A 175 -14.08 -3.58 -5.06
C ASN A 175 -14.33 -2.96 -3.68
N LEU A 176 -13.55 -1.91 -3.35
CA LEU A 176 -13.78 -1.13 -2.14
C LEU A 176 -15.12 -0.38 -2.23
N VAL A 177 -15.89 -0.39 -1.15
CA VAL A 177 -17.08 0.44 -1.04
C VAL A 177 -16.71 1.91 -1.25
N SER A 178 -17.45 2.62 -2.12
CA SER A 178 -17.21 4.03 -2.39
C SER A 178 -17.25 4.87 -1.12
N ARG A 179 -16.28 5.76 -0.92
CA ARG A 179 -16.22 6.67 0.24
C ARG A 179 -17.44 7.60 0.38
N ALA A 180 -18.26 7.71 -0.65
CA ALA A 180 -19.54 8.44 -0.60
C ALA A 180 -20.64 7.68 0.16
N LYS A 181 -20.46 6.40 0.48
CA LYS A 181 -21.41 5.59 1.25
C LYS A 181 -21.06 5.56 2.72
N ASP A 182 -22.04 5.65 3.62
CA ASP A 182 -21.83 5.71 5.08
C ASP A 182 -21.07 4.51 5.66
N HIS A 183 -21.20 3.34 5.03
CA HIS A 183 -20.55 2.11 5.45
C HIS A 183 -19.22 1.83 4.73
N ALA A 184 -18.61 2.83 4.08
CA ALA A 184 -17.36 2.66 3.37
C ALA A 184 -16.15 2.41 4.30
N LEU A 185 -16.18 3.00 5.50
CA LEU A 185 -15.10 2.97 6.46
C LEU A 185 -15.47 2.15 7.71
N ILE A 186 -14.50 1.42 8.22
CA ILE A 186 -14.55 0.75 9.53
C ILE A 186 -13.74 1.60 10.49
N THR A 187 -14.42 2.34 11.36
CA THR A 187 -13.80 3.28 12.30
C THR A 187 -13.59 2.72 13.70
N ASP A 188 -14.28 1.62 14.04
CA ASP A 188 -14.15 0.93 15.32
C ASP A 188 -12.94 -0.02 15.28
N PRO A 189 -11.91 0.16 16.15
CA PRO A 189 -10.71 -0.67 16.18
C PRO A 189 -11.00 -2.16 16.46
N GLU A 190 -12.03 -2.46 17.28
CA GLU A 190 -12.41 -3.83 17.61
C GLU A 190 -13.07 -4.55 16.43
N ILE A 191 -13.83 -3.81 15.62
CA ILE A 191 -14.41 -4.34 14.37
C ILE A 191 -13.29 -4.52 13.35
N ALA A 192 -12.43 -3.51 13.15
CA ALA A 192 -11.34 -3.55 12.20
C ALA A 192 -10.41 -4.75 12.43
N LYS A 193 -9.96 -4.98 13.67
CA LYS A 193 -9.06 -6.11 13.98
C LYS A 193 -9.70 -7.48 13.75
N LYS A 194 -11.00 -7.63 14.03
CA LYS A 194 -11.74 -8.89 13.78
C LYS A 194 -11.93 -9.10 12.27
N HIS A 195 -12.25 -8.05 11.55
CA HIS A 195 -12.40 -8.05 10.10
C HIS A 195 -11.11 -8.48 9.40
N VAL A 196 -9.98 -7.84 9.74
CA VAL A 196 -8.65 -8.20 9.24
C VAL A 196 -8.31 -9.66 9.54
N LEU A 197 -8.44 -10.09 10.81
CA LEU A 197 -8.10 -11.46 11.20
C LEU A 197 -8.93 -12.51 10.45
N SER A 198 -10.22 -12.24 10.27
CA SER A 198 -11.12 -13.11 9.50
C SER A 198 -10.66 -13.24 8.06
N MET A 199 -10.40 -12.12 7.36
CA MET A 199 -9.93 -12.15 5.98
C MET A 199 -8.59 -12.88 5.84
N VAL A 200 -7.63 -12.59 6.70
CA VAL A 200 -6.30 -13.19 6.66
C VAL A 200 -6.36 -14.70 6.93
N LYS A 201 -7.12 -15.16 7.93
CA LYS A 201 -7.24 -16.58 8.25
C LYS A 201 -7.98 -17.38 7.18
N ASN A 202 -9.01 -16.79 6.59
CA ASN A 202 -9.83 -17.46 5.58
C ASN A 202 -9.27 -17.31 4.17
N GLN A 203 -8.25 -16.47 3.96
CA GLN A 203 -7.75 -16.08 2.63
C GLN A 203 -8.94 -15.71 1.71
N ALA A 204 -9.77 -14.77 2.20
CA ALA A 204 -10.96 -14.30 1.50
C ALA A 204 -11.29 -12.87 1.91
N LEU A 205 -11.81 -12.07 0.97
CA LEU A 205 -12.44 -10.79 1.29
C LEU A 205 -13.76 -11.03 2.00
N ASN A 206 -14.02 -10.27 3.07
CA ASN A 206 -15.32 -10.20 3.72
C ASN A 206 -16.09 -9.02 3.14
N CYS A 207 -17.05 -9.28 2.24
CA CYS A 207 -17.90 -8.24 1.68
C CYS A 207 -18.91 -7.73 2.72
N PHE A 208 -19.35 -6.49 2.55
CA PHE A 208 -20.35 -5.87 3.45
C PHE A 208 -21.67 -6.66 3.52
N SER A 209 -22.05 -7.34 2.43
CA SER A 209 -23.23 -8.25 2.39
C SER A 209 -23.07 -9.51 3.23
N GLY A 210 -21.86 -9.85 3.67
CA GLY A 210 -21.50 -11.13 4.27
C GLY A 210 -20.96 -12.17 3.29
N LYS A 211 -20.90 -11.86 1.98
CA LYS A 211 -20.29 -12.73 0.99
C LYS A 211 -18.79 -12.82 1.23
N LEU A 212 -18.24 -14.03 1.05
CA LEU A 212 -16.78 -14.27 1.07
C LEU A 212 -16.28 -14.46 -0.36
N ILE A 213 -15.20 -13.76 -0.72
CA ILE A 213 -14.53 -13.90 -2.02
C ILE A 213 -13.14 -14.48 -1.76
N PRO A 214 -12.87 -15.76 -2.11
CA PRO A 214 -11.56 -16.37 -1.96
C PRO A 214 -10.48 -15.56 -2.72
N CYS A 215 -9.39 -15.25 -2.07
CA CYS A 215 -8.29 -14.47 -2.64
C CYS A 215 -6.99 -14.74 -1.88
N GLU A 216 -5.87 -14.34 -2.48
CA GLU A 216 -4.58 -14.33 -1.79
C GLU A 216 -4.43 -13.03 -0.99
N ILE A 217 -3.92 -13.14 0.26
CA ILE A 217 -3.68 -11.99 1.14
C ILE A 217 -2.27 -12.12 1.72
N ASP A 218 -1.40 -11.20 1.33
CA ASP A 218 0.01 -11.12 1.78
C ASP A 218 0.24 -9.95 2.72
N SER A 219 -0.56 -8.88 2.59
CA SER A 219 -0.35 -7.64 3.31
C SER A 219 -1.66 -7.00 3.77
N VAL A 220 -1.58 -6.32 4.90
CA VAL A 220 -2.68 -5.51 5.47
C VAL A 220 -2.24 -4.05 5.44
N CYS A 221 -2.95 -3.23 4.68
CA CYS A 221 -2.77 -1.78 4.68
C CYS A 221 -3.50 -1.16 5.85
N ILE A 222 -2.80 -0.34 6.61
CA ILE A 222 -3.36 0.52 7.65
C ILE A 222 -3.08 1.98 7.30
N HIS A 223 -4.02 2.87 7.63
CA HIS A 223 -3.85 4.30 7.43
C HIS A 223 -3.53 5.01 8.74
N GLY A 224 -2.72 6.08 8.66
CA GLY A 224 -2.21 6.83 9.81
C GLY A 224 -2.91 8.17 10.07
N ASP A 225 -4.07 8.43 9.45
CA ASP A 225 -4.67 9.75 9.26
C ASP A 225 -5.14 10.44 10.55
N ASN A 226 -5.21 9.75 11.69
CA ASN A 226 -5.68 10.32 12.95
C ASN A 226 -5.09 9.59 14.17
N GLN A 227 -5.28 10.17 15.35
CA GLN A 227 -4.77 9.62 16.62
C GLN A 227 -5.32 8.21 16.93
N SER A 228 -6.54 7.89 16.51
CA SER A 228 -7.12 6.55 16.66
C SER A 228 -6.47 5.50 15.76
N SER A 229 -5.82 5.93 14.68
CA SER A 229 -5.12 5.06 13.72
C SER A 229 -3.95 4.33 14.33
N LEU A 230 -3.17 4.97 15.21
CA LEU A 230 -2.07 4.32 15.94
C LEU A 230 -2.58 3.19 16.83
N ALA A 231 -3.63 3.45 17.61
CA ALA A 231 -4.24 2.44 18.47
C ALA A 231 -4.82 1.28 17.67
N THR A 232 -5.46 1.57 16.53
CA THR A 232 -5.99 0.56 15.61
C THR A 232 -4.86 -0.28 15.00
N ALA A 233 -3.80 0.36 14.52
CA ALA A 233 -2.62 -0.32 13.97
C ALA A 233 -1.97 -1.25 14.98
N GLN A 234 -1.76 -0.78 16.21
CA GLN A 234 -1.20 -1.58 17.31
C GLN A 234 -2.12 -2.76 17.66
N SER A 235 -3.41 -2.52 17.78
CA SER A 235 -4.41 -3.55 18.09
C SER A 235 -4.45 -4.65 17.00
N ILE A 236 -4.37 -4.28 15.71
CA ILE A 236 -4.30 -5.23 14.59
C ILE A 236 -3.01 -6.05 14.69
N LYS A 237 -1.85 -5.41 14.88
CA LYS A 237 -0.56 -6.08 15.03
C LYS A 237 -0.60 -7.12 16.15
N GLU A 238 -1.05 -6.75 17.34
CA GLU A 238 -1.15 -7.63 18.50
C GLU A 238 -2.11 -8.80 18.26
N ASN A 239 -3.25 -8.51 17.63
CA ASN A 239 -4.23 -9.54 17.31
C ASN A 239 -3.71 -10.57 16.28
N LEU A 240 -2.97 -10.14 15.27
CA LEU A 240 -2.34 -11.04 14.30
C LEU A 240 -1.27 -11.92 14.99
N LEU A 241 -0.40 -11.32 15.80
CA LEU A 241 0.65 -12.03 16.54
C LEU A 241 0.06 -13.06 17.53
N SER A 242 -0.93 -12.67 18.33
CA SER A 242 -1.58 -13.54 19.31
C SER A 242 -2.34 -14.72 18.67
N ASN A 243 -2.68 -14.58 17.39
CA ASN A 243 -3.29 -15.65 16.59
C ASN A 243 -2.26 -16.51 15.79
N GLY A 244 -0.96 -16.40 16.11
CA GLY A 244 0.11 -17.25 15.57
C GLY A 244 0.58 -16.86 14.17
N LEU A 245 0.27 -15.64 13.71
CA LEU A 245 0.79 -15.11 12.45
C LEU A 245 2.20 -14.54 12.66
N ILE A 246 3.04 -14.66 11.63
CA ILE A 246 4.42 -14.17 11.67
C ILE A 246 4.49 -12.91 10.82
N LEU A 247 4.75 -11.78 11.46
CA LEU A 247 4.87 -10.50 10.76
C LEU A 247 6.25 -10.36 10.12
N LYS A 248 6.28 -9.97 8.84
CA LYS A 248 7.51 -9.84 8.04
C LYS A 248 7.48 -8.62 7.14
N PRO A 249 8.62 -7.92 6.94
CA PRO A 249 8.79 -7.02 5.80
C PRO A 249 8.58 -7.78 4.48
N LEU A 250 7.99 -7.11 3.48
CA LEU A 250 7.67 -7.76 2.19
C LEU A 250 8.88 -8.49 1.59
N ASN A 251 10.02 -7.84 1.52
CA ASN A 251 11.25 -8.39 0.94
C ASN A 251 11.89 -9.54 1.75
N LYS A 252 11.37 -9.83 2.95
CA LYS A 252 11.82 -10.93 3.83
C LYS A 252 10.80 -12.05 3.98
N MET A 253 9.66 -11.96 3.31
CA MET A 253 8.69 -13.04 3.27
C MET A 253 9.20 -14.18 2.39
N LYS A 254 8.95 -15.43 2.78
CA LYS A 254 9.36 -16.63 2.02
C LYS A 254 8.85 -16.63 0.58
N LYS A 255 7.69 -16.01 0.34
CA LYS A 255 7.09 -15.86 -1.00
C LYS A 255 8.01 -15.10 -1.96
N PHE A 256 8.87 -14.19 -1.47
CA PHE A 256 9.69 -13.27 -2.28
C PHE A 256 11.19 -13.51 -2.16
N SER A 257 11.61 -14.44 -1.29
CA SER A 257 13.03 -14.82 -1.08
C SER A 257 13.55 -15.78 -2.15
#